data_1be78802a52f4a54b3172381772255f6
#
_entry.id   1be78802a52f4a54b3172381772255f6
#
_cell.length_a   1.000
_cell.length_b   1.000
_cell.length_c   1.000
_cell.angle_alpha   90.00
_cell.angle_beta   90.00
_cell.angle_gamma   90.00
#
_symmetry.space_group_name_H-M   'P 1'
#
loop_
_entity.id
_entity.type
_entity.pdbx_description
1 polymer ?
#
loop_
_entity_poly.entity_id
_entity_poly.type
_entity_poly.pdbx_seq_one_letter_code
_entity_poly.pdbx_strand_id
1 'polypeptide(L)'
;TDIVVNSADHETLEAAVIAAGLAEALAGDGPFTLFAPTDDAFAALPEGTVEALLQDPSGALTDILLYHAAAGTALSTDLSDGLVVSTLNGKNVTVTINNDGVFINDAQVTVADIIADNGVVHVIDAVLLPPTVTITDVVVNSPVHETLEAAVIAADLAGTLAGEGPFTLFAPTDDAFAALPEGTVESLLEDP
;
A
#
# COMPACT_ATOMS: atom_id res chain seq x y z
N THR A 1 6.43 10.12 18.27
CA THR A 1 5.33 11.10 18.02
C THR A 1 5.83 12.52 18.14
N ASP A 2 6.60 12.85 19.19
CA ASP A 2 7.05 14.23 19.45
C ASP A 2 7.93 14.84 18.37
N ILE A 3 8.68 14.03 17.62
CA ILE A 3 9.53 14.47 16.50
C ILE A 3 8.68 14.97 15.33
N VAL A 4 7.60 14.28 15.01
CA VAL A 4 6.68 14.65 13.92
C VAL A 4 5.82 15.83 14.35
N VAL A 5 5.26 15.80 15.55
CA VAL A 5 4.37 16.84 16.11
C VAL A 5 5.06 18.21 16.25
N ASN A 6 6.38 18.23 16.50
CA ASN A 6 7.14 19.48 16.64
C ASN A 6 7.84 19.92 15.33
N SER A 7 7.56 19.25 14.22
CA SER A 7 8.13 19.57 12.91
C SER A 7 7.17 20.41 12.06
N ALA A 8 7.64 21.54 11.58
CA ALA A 8 6.87 22.43 10.70
C ALA A 8 6.64 21.86 9.28
N ASP A 9 7.30 20.74 8.95
CA ASP A 9 7.22 20.11 7.62
C ASP A 9 6.35 18.85 7.62
N HIS A 10 5.63 18.55 8.74
CA HIS A 10 4.82 17.33 8.92
C HIS A 10 3.44 17.61 9.55
N GLU A 11 2.90 18.80 9.34
CA GLU A 11 1.59 19.20 9.90
C GLU A 11 0.45 18.30 9.38
N THR A 12 0.51 17.92 8.11
CA THR A 12 -0.48 17.03 7.49
C THR A 12 -0.40 15.61 8.07
N LEU A 13 0.81 15.09 8.27
CA LEU A 13 1.01 13.78 8.89
C LEU A 13 0.50 13.77 10.34
N GLU A 14 0.77 14.81 11.12
CA GLU A 14 0.26 14.97 12.48
C GLU A 14 -1.27 14.93 12.50
N ALA A 15 -1.91 15.76 11.66
CA ALA A 15 -3.36 15.80 11.55
C ALA A 15 -3.94 14.42 11.17
N ALA A 16 -3.31 13.71 10.24
CA ALA A 16 -3.70 12.37 9.82
C ALA A 16 -3.60 11.34 10.96
N VAL A 17 -2.49 11.33 11.69
CA VAL A 17 -2.25 10.42 12.84
C VAL A 17 -3.27 10.65 13.95
N ILE A 18 -3.59 11.92 14.24
CA ILE A 18 -4.62 12.29 15.23
C ILE A 18 -6.01 11.85 14.76
N ALA A 19 -6.37 12.13 13.49
CA ALA A 19 -7.67 11.76 12.93
C ALA A 19 -7.88 10.24 12.93
N ALA A 20 -6.85 9.46 12.62
CA ALA A 20 -6.89 7.99 12.65
C ALA A 20 -6.84 7.39 14.08
N GLY A 21 -6.65 8.21 15.12
CA GLY A 21 -6.53 7.72 16.50
C GLY A 21 -5.26 6.91 16.78
N LEU A 22 -4.22 7.03 15.95
CA LEU A 22 -2.98 6.25 16.05
C LEU A 22 -1.91 6.90 16.94
N ALA A 23 -2.14 8.10 17.44
CA ALA A 23 -1.16 8.85 18.24
C ALA A 23 -0.68 8.07 19.49
N GLU A 24 -1.59 7.45 20.23
CA GLU A 24 -1.24 6.64 21.40
C GLU A 24 -0.51 5.34 21.03
N ALA A 25 -0.91 4.69 19.94
CA ALA A 25 -0.28 3.46 19.46
C ALA A 25 1.18 3.72 19.02
N LEU A 26 1.42 4.80 18.29
CA LEU A 26 2.76 5.19 17.85
C LEU A 26 3.60 5.84 18.98
N ALA A 27 2.99 6.30 20.07
CA ALA A 27 3.68 6.74 21.27
C ALA A 27 4.00 5.59 22.26
N GLY A 28 3.55 4.37 21.97
CA GLY A 28 3.79 3.18 22.80
C GLY A 28 5.27 2.77 22.90
N ASP A 29 5.50 1.67 23.60
CA ASP A 29 6.85 1.23 24.02
C ASP A 29 7.79 0.84 22.85
N GLY A 30 7.34 0.74 21.60
CA GLY A 30 8.18 0.43 20.45
C GLY A 30 9.05 -0.82 20.62
N PRO A 31 10.21 -0.93 19.96
CA PRO A 31 10.74 0.04 19.01
C PRO A 31 10.00 0.06 17.67
N PHE A 32 9.92 1.24 17.06
CA PHE A 32 9.30 1.45 15.75
C PHE A 32 10.27 2.11 14.77
N THR A 33 10.06 1.83 13.49
CA THR A 33 10.62 2.63 12.39
C THR A 33 9.47 3.34 11.70
N LEU A 34 9.51 4.66 11.64
CA LEU A 34 8.50 5.47 10.97
C LEU A 34 9.10 6.10 9.71
N PHE A 35 8.45 5.91 8.58
CA PHE A 35 8.70 6.64 7.35
C PHE A 35 7.75 7.84 7.32
N ALA A 36 8.27 9.05 7.54
CA ALA A 36 7.48 10.26 7.71
C ALA A 36 7.46 11.09 6.41
N PRO A 37 6.35 11.08 5.65
CA PRO A 37 6.21 11.93 4.48
C PRO A 37 6.06 13.40 4.90
N THR A 38 6.69 14.31 4.14
CA THR A 38 6.59 15.75 4.32
C THR A 38 5.23 16.29 3.87
N ASP A 39 4.90 17.52 4.22
CA ASP A 39 3.69 18.19 3.71
C ASP A 39 3.71 18.33 2.18
N ASP A 40 4.90 18.54 1.58
CA ASP A 40 5.08 18.53 0.13
C ASP A 40 4.77 17.15 -0.49
N ALA A 41 5.11 16.05 0.21
CA ALA A 41 4.75 14.70 -0.22
C ALA A 41 3.23 14.48 -0.26
N PHE A 42 2.50 15.00 0.71
CA PHE A 42 1.03 15.00 0.71
C PHE A 42 0.45 15.89 -0.38
N ALA A 43 1.04 17.07 -0.61
CA ALA A 43 0.61 18.00 -1.66
C ALA A 43 0.82 17.44 -3.08
N ALA A 44 1.74 16.49 -3.25
CA ALA A 44 1.98 15.80 -4.53
C ALA A 44 0.92 14.73 -4.86
N LEU A 45 0.09 14.33 -3.89
CA LEU A 45 -1.04 13.42 -4.15
C LEU A 45 -2.09 14.08 -5.06
N PRO A 46 -2.90 13.29 -5.79
CA PRO A 46 -4.01 13.83 -6.58
C PRO A 46 -4.92 14.71 -5.72
N GLU A 47 -5.40 15.81 -6.32
CA GLU A 47 -6.30 16.77 -5.63
C GLU A 47 -7.53 16.05 -5.02
N GLY A 48 -7.85 16.35 -3.78
CA GLY A 48 -8.95 15.75 -3.03
C GLY A 48 -8.61 14.42 -2.33
N THR A 49 -7.43 13.83 -2.56
CA THR A 49 -7.06 12.55 -1.94
C THR A 49 -6.94 12.67 -0.41
N VAL A 50 -6.26 13.71 0.07
CA VAL A 50 -6.07 13.91 1.52
C VAL A 50 -7.41 14.16 2.21
N GLU A 51 -8.27 14.98 1.62
CA GLU A 51 -9.62 15.24 2.12
C GLU A 51 -10.48 13.97 2.16
N ALA A 52 -10.41 13.13 1.12
CA ALA A 52 -11.14 11.86 1.09
C ALA A 52 -10.65 10.90 2.18
N LEU A 53 -9.33 10.80 2.39
CA LEU A 53 -8.74 9.98 3.44
C LEU A 53 -9.15 10.46 4.84
N LEU A 54 -9.22 11.76 5.07
CA LEU A 54 -9.66 12.35 6.35
C LEU A 54 -11.17 12.15 6.61
N GLN A 55 -11.99 11.86 5.58
CA GLN A 55 -13.40 11.50 5.74
C GLN A 55 -13.62 10.05 6.17
N ASP A 56 -12.63 9.15 5.90
CA ASP A 56 -12.64 7.76 6.37
C ASP A 56 -11.37 7.44 7.19
N PRO A 57 -11.24 8.04 8.38
CA PRO A 57 -10.00 7.91 9.16
C PRO A 57 -9.75 6.51 9.70
N SER A 58 -10.78 5.68 9.85
CA SER A 58 -10.66 4.30 10.36
C SER A 58 -10.43 3.26 9.26
N GLY A 59 -10.59 3.62 8.00
CA GLY A 59 -10.39 2.77 6.84
C GLY A 59 -9.04 3.03 6.16
N ALA A 60 -9.09 3.61 4.95
CA ALA A 60 -7.92 3.80 4.10
C ALA A 60 -6.81 4.66 4.75
N LEU A 61 -7.16 5.67 5.54
CA LEU A 61 -6.17 6.50 6.22
C LEU A 61 -5.36 5.68 7.25
N THR A 62 -6.04 4.89 8.08
CA THR A 62 -5.38 4.00 9.04
C THR A 62 -4.46 3.00 8.33
N ASP A 63 -4.91 2.39 7.25
CA ASP A 63 -4.11 1.44 6.45
C ASP A 63 -2.84 2.10 5.89
N ILE A 64 -2.95 3.30 5.34
CA ILE A 64 -1.82 4.08 4.82
C ILE A 64 -0.85 4.42 5.95
N LEU A 65 -1.32 4.92 7.08
CA LEU A 65 -0.46 5.29 8.22
C LEU A 65 0.26 4.08 8.82
N LEU A 66 -0.40 2.93 8.93
CA LEU A 66 0.23 1.69 9.37
C LEU A 66 1.22 1.14 8.33
N TYR A 67 1.05 1.46 7.05
CA TYR A 67 2.03 1.14 6.00
C TYR A 67 3.29 1.99 6.07
N HIS A 68 3.23 3.17 6.72
CA HIS A 68 4.38 4.02 7.00
C HIS A 68 5.14 3.64 8.27
N ALA A 69 4.66 2.67 9.03
CA ALA A 69 5.27 2.25 10.28
C ALA A 69 5.67 0.76 10.24
N ALA A 70 6.85 0.45 10.76
CA ALA A 70 7.34 -0.91 10.91
C ALA A 70 7.73 -1.18 12.36
N ALA A 71 7.63 -2.43 12.79
CA ALA A 71 8.14 -2.86 14.09
C ALA A 71 9.66 -3.01 14.04
N GLY A 72 10.33 -2.65 15.13
CA GLY A 72 11.78 -2.68 15.21
C GLY A 72 12.44 -1.35 14.85
N THR A 73 13.72 -1.24 15.11
CA THR A 73 14.56 -0.08 14.73
C THR A 73 15.41 -0.46 13.53
N ALA A 74 15.15 0.14 12.39
CA ALA A 74 15.94 0.00 11.17
C ALA A 74 16.69 1.32 10.94
N LEU A 75 17.95 1.38 11.34
CA LEU A 75 18.81 2.52 11.05
C LEU A 75 19.27 2.50 9.58
N SER A 76 19.70 3.62 9.05
CA SER A 76 20.24 3.70 7.69
C SER A 76 21.39 2.71 7.45
N THR A 77 22.17 2.39 8.50
CA THR A 77 23.25 1.40 8.47
C THR A 77 22.76 -0.04 8.38
N ASP A 78 21.52 -0.31 8.75
CA ASP A 78 20.91 -1.64 8.71
C ASP A 78 20.18 -1.87 7.37
N LEU A 79 19.97 -0.80 6.60
CA LEU A 79 19.32 -0.87 5.28
C LEU A 79 20.31 -1.41 4.24
N SER A 80 19.82 -2.28 3.38
CA SER A 80 20.55 -2.80 2.24
C SER A 80 19.66 -2.82 1.00
N ASP A 81 20.27 -2.74 -0.17
CA ASP A 81 19.53 -2.81 -1.42
C ASP A 81 18.77 -4.14 -1.54
N GLY A 82 17.49 -4.06 -1.90
CA GLY A 82 16.58 -5.20 -1.95
C GLY A 82 16.05 -5.66 -0.59
N LEU A 83 16.36 -4.98 0.53
CA LEU A 83 15.78 -5.34 1.83
C LEU A 83 14.26 -5.14 1.82
N VAL A 84 13.55 -6.17 2.26
CA VAL A 84 12.10 -6.13 2.42
C VAL A 84 11.76 -5.94 3.89
N VAL A 85 11.01 -4.89 4.19
CA VAL A 85 10.57 -4.54 5.55
C VAL A 85 9.06 -4.71 5.65
N SER A 86 8.61 -5.53 6.61
CA SER A 86 7.17 -5.69 6.89
C SER A 86 6.67 -4.53 7.73
N THR A 87 5.60 -3.90 7.27
CA THR A 87 4.96 -2.77 7.95
C THR A 87 3.85 -3.22 8.89
N LEU A 88 3.36 -2.31 9.73
CA LEU A 88 2.32 -2.63 10.73
C LEU A 88 0.96 -2.97 10.11
N ASN A 89 0.71 -2.59 8.85
CA ASN A 89 -0.49 -3.03 8.12
C ASN A 89 -0.36 -4.44 7.51
N GLY A 90 0.78 -5.12 7.71
CA GLY A 90 1.04 -6.49 7.22
C GLY A 90 1.52 -6.57 5.76
N LYS A 91 1.64 -5.46 5.06
CA LYS A 91 2.22 -5.40 3.71
C LYS A 91 3.69 -5.01 3.81
N ASN A 92 4.44 -5.24 2.74
CA ASN A 92 5.88 -5.00 2.71
C ASN A 92 6.23 -3.74 1.94
N VAL A 93 7.29 -3.05 2.39
CA VAL A 93 8.02 -2.06 1.60
C VAL A 93 9.38 -2.63 1.21
N THR A 94 9.93 -2.18 0.11
CA THR A 94 11.26 -2.59 -0.38
C THR A 94 12.21 -1.40 -0.31
N VAL A 95 13.40 -1.64 0.23
CA VAL A 95 14.48 -0.67 0.24
C VAL A 95 15.27 -0.78 -1.06
N THR A 96 15.45 0.34 -1.76
CA THR A 96 16.34 0.43 -2.93
C THR A 96 17.46 1.41 -2.63
N ILE A 97 18.71 1.03 -2.87
CA ILE A 97 19.88 1.88 -2.69
C ILE A 97 20.60 2.02 -4.03
N ASN A 98 20.66 3.24 -4.53
CA ASN A 98 21.32 3.54 -5.80
C ASN A 98 22.15 4.83 -5.71
N ASN A 99 22.65 5.33 -6.85
CA ASN A 99 23.47 6.55 -6.89
C ASN A 99 22.72 7.83 -6.50
N ASP A 100 21.39 7.83 -6.55
CA ASP A 100 20.51 8.95 -6.23
C ASP A 100 20.14 8.98 -4.74
N GLY A 101 20.34 7.87 -4.03
CA GLY A 101 20.08 7.77 -2.60
C GLY A 101 19.45 6.46 -2.13
N VAL A 102 18.78 6.55 -0.98
CA VAL A 102 17.99 5.47 -0.38
C VAL A 102 16.53 5.73 -0.65
N PHE A 103 15.82 4.72 -1.10
CA PHE A 103 14.39 4.77 -1.39
C PHE A 103 13.64 3.69 -0.62
N ILE A 104 12.45 4.02 -0.17
CA ILE A 104 11.47 3.08 0.36
C ILE A 104 10.34 2.97 -0.66
N ASN A 105 10.26 1.86 -1.39
CA ASN A 105 9.56 1.77 -2.66
C ASN A 105 10.03 2.88 -3.61
N ASP A 106 9.14 3.83 -3.97
CA ASP A 106 9.44 4.96 -4.85
C ASP A 106 9.76 6.28 -4.09
N ALA A 107 9.60 6.30 -2.75
CA ALA A 107 9.83 7.47 -1.91
C ALA A 107 11.30 7.58 -1.51
N GLN A 108 11.94 8.71 -1.79
CA GLN A 108 13.33 8.97 -1.39
C GLN A 108 13.40 9.33 0.10
N VAL A 109 14.38 8.74 0.80
CA VAL A 109 14.72 9.15 2.16
C VAL A 109 15.56 10.42 2.09
N THR A 110 14.98 11.54 2.51
CA THR A 110 15.62 12.86 2.50
C THR A 110 16.40 13.13 3.78
N VAL A 111 15.90 12.66 4.92
CA VAL A 111 16.59 12.70 6.22
C VAL A 111 16.45 11.36 6.89
N ALA A 112 17.59 10.75 7.23
CA ALA A 112 17.62 9.44 7.90
C ALA A 112 17.98 9.58 9.39
N ASP A 113 17.65 8.53 10.16
CA ASP A 113 18.12 8.30 11.52
C ASP A 113 17.77 9.41 12.52
N ILE A 114 16.56 9.96 12.48
CA ILE A 114 16.06 10.83 13.54
C ILE A 114 15.63 9.93 14.71
N ILE A 115 16.43 9.94 15.77
CA ILE A 115 16.23 9.03 16.90
C ILE A 115 15.14 9.57 17.83
N ALA A 116 14.18 8.72 18.14
CA ALA A 116 13.16 8.91 19.18
C ALA A 116 13.38 7.93 20.33
N ASP A 117 12.78 8.19 21.49
CA ASP A 117 12.87 7.30 22.66
C ASP A 117 12.31 5.90 22.37
N ASN A 118 11.34 5.81 21.48
CA ASN A 118 10.66 4.56 21.12
C ASN A 118 10.91 4.11 19.66
N GLY A 119 11.95 4.63 18.99
CA GLY A 119 12.28 4.18 17.63
C GLY A 119 13.10 5.15 16.80
N VAL A 120 12.98 5.04 15.50
CA VAL A 120 13.67 5.88 14.52
C VAL A 120 12.68 6.41 13.49
N VAL A 121 12.91 7.64 13.03
CA VAL A 121 12.12 8.26 11.95
C VAL A 121 13.02 8.54 10.75
N HIS A 122 12.55 8.17 9.57
CA HIS A 122 13.13 8.53 8.28
C HIS A 122 12.15 9.44 7.55
N VAL A 123 12.57 10.64 7.18
CA VAL A 123 11.76 11.56 6.39
C VAL A 123 11.82 11.16 4.93
N ILE A 124 10.67 11.11 4.28
CA ILE A 124 10.52 10.72 2.89
C ILE A 124 9.77 11.79 2.08
N ASP A 125 10.07 11.88 0.78
CA ASP A 125 9.54 12.89 -0.13
C ASP A 125 8.24 12.49 -0.85
N ALA A 126 7.74 11.28 -0.60
CA ALA A 126 6.48 10.80 -1.15
C ALA A 126 5.68 9.98 -0.11
N VAL A 127 4.36 9.97 -0.25
CA VAL A 127 3.47 9.14 0.58
C VAL A 127 3.52 7.70 0.08
N LEU A 128 3.79 6.75 0.98
CA LEU A 128 3.74 5.33 0.70
C LEU A 128 2.28 4.86 0.59
N LEU A 129 1.85 4.48 -0.58
CA LEU A 129 0.54 3.89 -0.78
C LEU A 129 0.64 2.36 -0.72
N PRO A 130 -0.11 1.70 0.17
CA PRO A 130 -0.09 0.25 0.25
C PRO A 130 -0.60 -0.36 -1.07
N PRO A 131 0.06 -1.40 -1.61
CA PRO A 131 -0.39 -2.04 -2.84
C PRO A 131 -1.81 -2.58 -2.65
N THR A 132 -2.70 -2.21 -3.55
CA THR A 132 -4.05 -2.77 -3.61
C THR A 132 -4.00 -4.05 -4.45
N VAL A 133 -4.39 -5.17 -3.88
CA VAL A 133 -4.60 -6.41 -4.63
C VAL A 133 -6.08 -6.49 -4.96
N THR A 134 -6.41 -6.26 -6.21
CA THR A 134 -7.79 -6.35 -6.69
C THR A 134 -8.18 -7.79 -7.00
N ILE A 135 -9.49 -8.07 -7.15
CA ILE A 135 -9.97 -9.38 -7.62
C ILE A 135 -9.38 -9.72 -8.99
N THR A 136 -9.22 -8.73 -9.86
CA THR A 136 -8.59 -8.89 -11.17
C THR A 136 -7.15 -9.37 -11.03
N ASP A 137 -6.35 -8.76 -10.12
CA ASP A 137 -4.97 -9.18 -9.89
C ASP A 137 -4.87 -10.63 -9.40
N VAL A 138 -5.80 -11.05 -8.53
CA VAL A 138 -5.86 -12.44 -8.04
C VAL A 138 -6.14 -13.42 -9.17
N VAL A 139 -7.04 -13.10 -10.09
CA VAL A 139 -7.39 -13.95 -11.24
C VAL A 139 -6.24 -14.01 -12.24
N VAL A 140 -5.71 -12.86 -12.66
CA VAL A 140 -4.62 -12.73 -13.66
C VAL A 140 -3.33 -13.41 -13.21
N ASN A 141 -3.00 -13.36 -11.92
CA ASN A 141 -1.79 -14.01 -11.40
C ASN A 141 -2.00 -15.48 -11.00
N SER A 142 -3.16 -16.06 -11.28
CA SER A 142 -3.48 -17.43 -10.89
C SER A 142 -3.26 -18.42 -12.04
N PRO A 143 -2.38 -19.42 -11.88
CA PRO A 143 -2.05 -20.38 -12.95
C PRO A 143 -3.17 -21.40 -13.24
N VAL A 144 -4.32 -21.29 -12.61
CA VAL A 144 -5.45 -22.22 -12.76
C VAL A 144 -6.76 -21.51 -13.10
N HIS A 145 -6.69 -20.23 -13.49
CA HIS A 145 -7.85 -19.40 -13.86
C HIS A 145 -7.63 -18.67 -15.20
N GLU A 146 -6.83 -19.24 -16.12
CA GLU A 146 -6.53 -18.62 -17.42
C GLU A 146 -7.80 -18.41 -18.27
N THR A 147 -8.73 -19.38 -18.22
CA THR A 147 -10.01 -19.29 -18.93
C THR A 147 -10.91 -18.20 -18.34
N LEU A 148 -10.94 -18.06 -17.02
CA LEU A 148 -11.69 -17.00 -16.34
C LEU A 148 -11.08 -15.63 -16.65
N GLU A 149 -9.76 -15.50 -16.66
CA GLU A 149 -9.07 -14.27 -17.07
C GLU A 149 -9.49 -13.85 -18.47
N ALA A 150 -9.42 -14.78 -19.44
CA ALA A 150 -9.84 -14.51 -20.81
C ALA A 150 -11.30 -14.04 -20.88
N ALA A 151 -12.21 -14.67 -20.13
CA ALA A 151 -13.62 -14.30 -20.08
C ALA A 151 -13.85 -12.91 -19.45
N VAL A 152 -13.15 -12.59 -18.37
CA VAL A 152 -13.24 -11.27 -17.70
C VAL A 152 -12.75 -10.16 -18.63
N ILE A 153 -11.68 -10.40 -19.39
CA ILE A 153 -11.14 -9.44 -20.37
C ILE A 153 -12.11 -9.30 -21.56
N ALA A 154 -12.61 -10.40 -22.12
CA ALA A 154 -13.55 -10.37 -23.25
C ALA A 154 -14.84 -9.62 -22.91
N ALA A 155 -15.35 -9.79 -21.69
CA ALA A 155 -16.55 -9.10 -21.20
C ALA A 155 -16.31 -7.64 -20.75
N ASP A 156 -15.08 -7.11 -20.88
CA ASP A 156 -14.69 -5.76 -20.41
C ASP A 156 -14.96 -5.52 -18.90
N LEU A 157 -14.93 -6.58 -18.10
CA LEU A 157 -15.20 -6.51 -16.66
C LEU A 157 -13.94 -6.27 -15.80
N ALA A 158 -12.75 -6.35 -16.39
CA ALA A 158 -11.49 -6.22 -15.66
C ALA A 158 -11.40 -4.89 -14.89
N GLY A 159 -11.76 -3.78 -15.53
CA GLY A 159 -11.79 -2.46 -14.91
C GLY A 159 -12.81 -2.33 -13.78
N THR A 160 -13.99 -2.94 -13.96
CA THR A 160 -15.04 -2.94 -12.93
C THR A 160 -14.61 -3.74 -11.70
N LEU A 161 -14.02 -4.92 -11.89
CA LEU A 161 -13.56 -5.79 -10.80
C LEU A 161 -12.27 -5.29 -10.13
N ALA A 162 -11.51 -4.42 -10.80
CA ALA A 162 -10.38 -3.71 -10.23
C ALA A 162 -10.79 -2.42 -9.48
N GLY A 163 -12.04 -1.99 -9.60
CA GLY A 163 -12.58 -0.79 -8.96
C GLY A 163 -12.83 -0.96 -7.47
N GLU A 164 -13.37 0.11 -6.87
CA GLU A 164 -13.73 0.11 -5.44
C GLU A 164 -14.86 -0.89 -5.16
N GLY A 165 -14.54 -1.93 -4.35
CA GLY A 165 -15.49 -2.92 -3.86
C GLY A 165 -16.42 -2.38 -2.78
N PRO A 166 -16.98 -3.28 -1.95
CA PRO A 166 -16.61 -4.70 -1.85
C PRO A 166 -17.21 -5.60 -2.93
N PHE A 167 -16.37 -6.46 -3.51
CA PHE A 167 -16.81 -7.49 -4.45
C PHE A 167 -16.58 -8.90 -3.88
N THR A 168 -17.41 -9.85 -4.28
CA THR A 168 -17.17 -11.28 -4.09
C THR A 168 -17.22 -11.97 -5.44
N LEU A 169 -16.11 -12.57 -5.85
CA LEU A 169 -16.00 -13.34 -7.08
C LEU A 169 -15.90 -14.83 -6.74
N PHE A 170 -16.79 -15.64 -7.30
CA PHE A 170 -16.66 -17.09 -7.31
C PHE A 170 -15.90 -17.48 -8.58
N ALA A 171 -14.65 -17.86 -8.44
CA ALA A 171 -13.75 -18.10 -9.56
C ALA A 171 -13.70 -19.59 -9.92
N PRO A 172 -14.32 -20.01 -11.04
CA PRO A 172 -14.16 -21.39 -11.54
C PRO A 172 -12.76 -21.59 -12.11
N THR A 173 -12.17 -22.74 -11.85
CA THR A 173 -10.88 -23.15 -12.39
C THR A 173 -10.98 -23.54 -13.88
N ASP A 174 -9.83 -23.64 -14.56
CA ASP A 174 -9.75 -24.13 -15.93
C ASP A 174 -10.33 -25.53 -16.09
N ASP A 175 -10.13 -26.42 -15.10
CA ASP A 175 -10.75 -27.75 -15.07
C ASP A 175 -12.29 -27.67 -15.03
N ALA A 176 -12.85 -26.68 -14.33
CA ALA A 176 -14.29 -26.49 -14.27
C ALA A 176 -14.84 -26.02 -15.64
N PHE A 177 -14.13 -25.18 -16.35
CA PHE A 177 -14.47 -24.79 -17.72
C PHE A 177 -14.31 -25.95 -18.70
N ALA A 178 -13.27 -26.77 -18.56
CA ALA A 178 -13.04 -27.96 -19.38
C ALA A 178 -14.12 -29.04 -19.21
N ALA A 179 -14.85 -29.03 -18.10
CA ALA A 179 -15.97 -29.93 -17.85
C ALA A 179 -17.27 -29.52 -18.57
N LEU A 180 -17.32 -28.32 -19.18
CA LEU A 180 -18.45 -27.87 -19.98
C LEU A 180 -18.51 -28.62 -21.33
N PRO A 181 -19.69 -28.68 -22.01
CA PRO A 181 -19.79 -29.21 -23.36
C PRO A 181 -18.82 -28.54 -24.31
N GLU A 182 -18.25 -29.31 -25.26
CA GLU A 182 -17.32 -28.82 -26.27
C GLU A 182 -17.92 -27.65 -27.08
N GLY A 183 -17.12 -26.59 -27.30
CA GLY A 183 -17.54 -25.36 -27.99
C GLY A 183 -18.28 -24.34 -27.11
N THR A 184 -18.59 -24.66 -25.86
CA THR A 184 -19.34 -23.73 -24.99
C THR A 184 -18.51 -22.50 -24.62
N VAL A 185 -17.26 -22.68 -24.26
CA VAL A 185 -16.36 -21.58 -23.83
C VAL A 185 -16.07 -20.67 -25.03
N GLU A 186 -15.76 -21.25 -26.19
CA GLU A 186 -15.50 -20.51 -27.42
C GLU A 186 -16.72 -19.65 -27.82
N SER A 187 -17.92 -20.23 -27.76
CA SER A 187 -19.16 -19.50 -28.08
C SER A 187 -19.42 -18.34 -27.10
N LEU A 188 -19.10 -18.50 -25.83
CA LEU A 188 -19.27 -17.44 -24.83
C LEU A 188 -18.23 -16.32 -24.99
N LEU A 189 -17.04 -16.64 -25.48
CA LEU A 189 -16.00 -15.63 -25.72
C LEU A 189 -16.24 -14.84 -27.05
N GLU A 190 -17.04 -15.37 -27.94
CA GLU A 190 -17.43 -14.69 -29.20
C GLU A 190 -18.57 -13.68 -28.98
N ASP A 191 -19.42 -13.87 -27.96
CA ASP A 191 -20.55 -12.98 -27.60
C ASP A 191 -20.56 -12.83 -26.05
N PRO A 192 -19.58 -12.07 -25.49
CA PRO A 192 -19.35 -11.94 -24.05
C PRO A 192 -20.31 -10.99 -23.34
#